data_7053a94b33822838f1e08c2f31e2e888
#
_entry.id   7053a94b33822838f1e08c2f31e2e888
#
_cell.length_a   1.000
_cell.length_b   1.000
_cell.length_c   1.000
_cell.angle_alpha   90.00
_cell.angle_beta   90.00
_cell.angle_gamma   90.00
#
_symmetry.space_group_name_H-M   'P 1'
#
loop_
_entity.id
_entity.type
_entity.pdbx_description
1 polymer ?
#
loop_
_entity_poly.entity_id
_entity_poly.type
_entity_poly.pdbx_seq_one_letter_code
_entity_poly.pdbx_strand_id
1 'polypeptide(L)'
;MDEGRPAETCDILVIGAGPAGSSAARAAAQSGARVLLIDKRQQIGVPVQCAEFVHGTISRYASFSSKCVIQEIETMVTHLPDGTTYEMQSPGYMLNRSLFDKELAASAVLSGAQVLTGTRALGYLPEGVIIEKENKKRTIRTKVIIGADGVHSIVSRWMGFSPLRRIVALQYEVIHSQPQKETDVFFIRDYEGGYGWFFPKGNMANVGIGVVPRKVSLLPDLLEDLMGRLVVLRKMRSIEIIGKTGGSVPCDLPPSSVLGNLMLVGDAAGQAHPITGAGILNAVIGGEIAGRAAAEAVARDDLDYLKNYEVEWRDFFGQPLSYGASKRMYLEENWNKNGSRFEDLIRKTWVGFKEYYQERRKRELQG
;
A
#
# COMPACT_ATOMS: atom_id res chain seq x y z
N MET A 1 21.13 1.98 33.01
CA MET A 1 21.87 2.82 32.04
C MET A 1 22.96 1.92 31.48
N ASP A 2 22.84 1.52 30.22
CA ASP A 2 23.82 0.64 29.55
C ASP A 2 24.89 1.57 28.92
N GLU A 3 25.77 2.09 29.78
CA GLU A 3 26.88 2.92 29.39
C GLU A 3 27.98 2.04 28.81
N GLY A 4 28.05 1.90 27.47
CA GLY A 4 29.24 1.33 26.90
C GLY A 4 29.19 0.58 25.59
N ARG A 5 28.03 0.41 24.92
CA ARG A 5 28.03 -0.05 23.54
C ARG A 5 28.10 1.14 22.56
N PRO A 6 29.04 1.16 21.59
CA PRO A 6 29.05 2.20 20.59
C PRO A 6 27.68 2.26 19.92
N ALA A 7 27.14 3.48 19.74
CA ALA A 7 25.90 3.66 19.01
C ALA A 7 26.03 2.95 17.65
N GLU A 8 25.08 2.05 17.36
CA GLU A 8 25.04 1.41 16.02
C GLU A 8 24.94 2.54 14.98
N THR A 9 25.77 2.49 13.97
CA THR A 9 25.82 3.50 12.90
C THR A 9 25.52 2.86 11.56
N CYS A 10 24.65 3.49 10.79
CA CYS A 10 24.41 3.18 9.38
C CYS A 10 24.39 4.47 8.56
N ASP A 11 24.49 4.36 7.26
CA ASP A 11 24.34 5.53 6.39
C ASP A 11 22.86 5.83 6.17
N ILE A 12 22.05 4.78 6.01
CA ILE A 12 20.62 4.87 5.76
C ILE A 12 19.85 3.94 6.71
N LEU A 13 18.90 4.51 7.46
CA LEU A 13 17.94 3.76 8.26
C LEU A 13 16.60 3.68 7.52
N VAL A 14 16.13 2.47 7.25
CA VAL A 14 14.81 2.23 6.67
C VAL A 14 13.87 1.70 7.75
N ILE A 15 12.72 2.35 7.93
CA ILE A 15 11.73 2.01 8.96
C ILE A 15 10.50 1.40 8.31
N GLY A 16 10.31 0.08 8.50
CA GLY A 16 9.24 -0.73 7.91
C GLY A 16 9.74 -1.64 6.79
N ALA A 17 9.59 -2.97 6.96
CA ALA A 17 10.03 -4.00 6.02
C ALA A 17 8.88 -4.54 5.14
N GLY A 18 7.93 -3.68 4.75
CA GLY A 18 6.98 -3.96 3.68
C GLY A 18 7.62 -3.81 2.30
N PRO A 19 6.84 -3.92 1.20
CA PRO A 19 7.37 -3.85 -0.16
C PRO A 19 8.20 -2.59 -0.43
N ALA A 20 7.76 -1.43 0.05
CA ALA A 20 8.47 -0.17 -0.13
C ALA A 20 9.83 -0.16 0.58
N GLY A 21 9.85 -0.51 1.87
CA GLY A 21 11.09 -0.45 2.65
C GLY A 21 12.09 -1.53 2.28
N SER A 22 11.64 -2.74 1.97
CA SER A 22 12.52 -3.81 1.50
C SER A 22 13.15 -3.47 0.15
N SER A 23 12.38 -2.88 -0.79
CA SER A 23 12.91 -2.39 -2.07
C SER A 23 13.89 -1.24 -1.89
N ALA A 24 13.58 -0.28 -0.98
CA ALA A 24 14.48 0.83 -0.68
C ALA A 24 15.80 0.36 -0.05
N ALA A 25 15.72 -0.56 0.91
CA ALA A 25 16.91 -1.12 1.55
C ALA A 25 17.79 -1.89 0.55
N ARG A 26 17.16 -2.67 -0.36
CA ARG A 26 17.85 -3.36 -1.44
C ARG A 26 18.60 -2.39 -2.34
N ALA A 27 17.89 -1.41 -2.89
CA ALA A 27 18.46 -0.46 -3.84
C ALA A 27 19.59 0.37 -3.21
N ALA A 28 19.42 0.81 -1.98
CA ALA A 28 20.45 1.56 -1.26
C ALA A 28 21.71 0.71 -0.99
N ALA A 29 21.53 -0.55 -0.56
CA ALA A 29 22.65 -1.46 -0.33
C ALA A 29 23.39 -1.82 -1.62
N GLN A 30 22.68 -2.07 -2.73
CA GLN A 30 23.27 -2.28 -4.05
C GLN A 30 24.08 -1.08 -4.54
N SER A 31 23.72 0.14 -4.11
CA SER A 31 24.45 1.37 -4.41
C SER A 31 25.61 1.63 -3.43
N GLY A 32 25.94 0.67 -2.54
CA GLY A 32 27.12 0.70 -1.66
C GLY A 32 26.90 1.38 -0.30
N ALA A 33 25.69 1.81 0.05
CA ALA A 33 25.41 2.38 1.36
C ALA A 33 25.31 1.29 2.45
N ARG A 34 25.71 1.63 3.70
CA ARG A 34 25.45 0.78 4.87
C ARG A 34 24.01 0.98 5.32
N VAL A 35 23.17 -0.01 5.09
CA VAL A 35 21.71 0.07 5.31
C VAL A 35 21.30 -0.77 6.51
N LEU A 36 20.49 -0.17 7.40
CA LEU A 36 19.75 -0.86 8.44
C LEU A 36 18.27 -0.78 8.15
N LEU A 37 17.61 -1.90 7.94
CA LEU A 37 16.16 -2.04 7.80
C LEU A 37 15.56 -2.55 9.11
N ILE A 38 14.63 -1.83 9.70
CA ILE A 38 13.93 -2.25 10.91
C ILE A 38 12.43 -2.45 10.67
N ASP A 39 11.85 -3.44 11.35
CA ASP A 39 10.39 -3.64 11.39
C ASP A 39 9.92 -3.94 12.80
N LYS A 40 8.80 -3.32 13.21
CA LYS A 40 8.18 -3.53 14.52
C LYS A 40 7.61 -4.94 14.71
N ARG A 41 7.30 -5.63 13.60
CA ARG A 41 6.77 -6.99 13.60
C ARG A 41 7.91 -7.98 13.82
N GLN A 42 7.62 -9.05 14.56
CA GLN A 42 8.57 -10.14 14.75
C GLN A 42 8.81 -10.93 13.45
N GLN A 43 7.82 -10.95 12.59
CA GLN A 43 7.87 -11.65 11.31
C GLN A 43 7.43 -10.73 10.17
N ILE A 44 8.30 -10.57 9.17
CA ILE A 44 8.00 -9.80 7.96
C ILE A 44 6.84 -10.46 7.20
N GLY A 45 5.95 -9.62 6.66
CA GLY A 45 4.79 -10.06 5.88
C GLY A 45 3.63 -10.62 6.72
N VAL A 46 3.69 -10.61 8.07
CA VAL A 46 2.64 -11.15 8.95
C VAL A 46 2.30 -10.14 10.05
N PRO A 47 0.98 -9.88 10.30
CA PRO A 47 -0.18 -10.34 9.56
C PRO A 47 -0.29 -9.68 8.17
N VAL A 48 -0.88 -10.41 7.22
CA VAL A 48 -1.18 -9.85 5.89
C VAL A 48 -2.37 -8.91 6.00
N GLN A 49 -2.15 -7.63 5.70
CA GLN A 49 -3.18 -6.58 5.70
C GLN A 49 -3.39 -6.07 4.28
N CYS A 50 -3.87 -6.93 3.39
CA CYS A 50 -3.99 -6.67 1.96
C CYS A 50 -5.00 -7.60 1.31
N ALA A 51 -5.66 -7.15 0.23
CA ALA A 51 -6.48 -8.01 -0.61
C ALA A 51 -5.64 -8.89 -1.56
N GLU A 52 -4.31 -8.67 -1.63
CA GLU A 52 -3.28 -9.50 -2.26
C GLU A 52 -3.29 -9.54 -3.81
N PHE A 53 -4.16 -8.79 -4.46
CA PHE A 53 -4.12 -8.62 -5.91
C PHE A 53 -3.05 -7.58 -6.30
N VAL A 54 -2.28 -7.90 -7.35
CA VAL A 54 -1.34 -6.97 -7.98
C VAL A 54 -1.38 -7.12 -9.50
N HIS A 55 -1.29 -6.00 -10.20
CA HIS A 55 -1.21 -6.02 -11.67
C HIS A 55 0.06 -6.73 -12.17
N GLY A 56 -0.04 -7.47 -13.28
CA GLY A 56 1.03 -8.31 -13.81
C GLY A 56 2.35 -7.60 -14.14
N THR A 57 2.32 -6.27 -14.31
CA THR A 57 3.54 -5.46 -14.49
C THR A 57 4.52 -5.52 -13.32
N ILE A 58 4.10 -6.03 -12.14
CA ILE A 58 4.98 -6.19 -10.97
C ILE A 58 6.23 -7.01 -11.28
N SER A 59 6.12 -8.02 -12.16
CA SER A 59 7.24 -8.88 -12.56
C SER A 59 8.37 -8.15 -13.28
N ARG A 60 8.14 -6.92 -13.76
CA ARG A 60 9.18 -6.06 -14.37
C ARG A 60 9.99 -5.28 -13.34
N TYR A 61 9.47 -5.13 -12.12
CA TYR A 61 10.04 -4.26 -11.08
C TYR A 61 10.47 -5.02 -9.83
N ALA A 62 9.94 -6.21 -9.61
CA ALA A 62 10.32 -7.07 -8.49
C ALA A 62 10.70 -8.47 -8.99
N SER A 63 11.81 -8.99 -8.49
CA SER A 63 12.15 -10.40 -8.66
C SER A 63 11.61 -11.18 -7.46
N PHE A 64 10.78 -12.17 -7.73
CA PHE A 64 10.20 -13.07 -6.73
C PHE A 64 9.95 -14.44 -7.34
N SER A 65 9.90 -15.47 -6.50
CA SER A 65 9.68 -16.84 -6.96
C SER A 65 8.23 -17.08 -7.39
N SER A 66 8.03 -18.07 -8.27
CA SER A 66 6.67 -18.50 -8.66
C SER A 66 5.80 -18.95 -7.48
N LYS A 67 6.42 -19.33 -6.35
CA LYS A 67 5.71 -19.68 -5.11
C LYS A 67 4.95 -18.50 -4.49
N CYS A 68 5.34 -17.26 -4.83
CA CYS A 68 4.60 -16.07 -4.42
C CYS A 68 3.29 -15.89 -5.17
N VAL A 69 3.14 -16.48 -6.36
CA VAL A 69 1.92 -16.41 -7.15
C VAL A 69 1.02 -17.59 -6.80
N ILE A 70 -0.12 -17.31 -6.18
CA ILE A 70 -1.11 -18.34 -5.86
C ILE A 70 -2.02 -18.59 -7.06
N GLN A 71 -2.36 -17.53 -7.78
CA GLN A 71 -3.29 -17.59 -8.89
C GLN A 71 -3.08 -16.43 -9.86
N GLU A 72 -3.29 -16.69 -11.15
CA GLU A 72 -3.39 -15.68 -12.19
C GLU A 72 -4.82 -15.17 -12.31
N ILE A 73 -4.96 -13.86 -12.53
CA ILE A 73 -6.22 -13.15 -12.75
C ILE A 73 -6.17 -12.55 -14.15
N GLU A 74 -7.29 -12.61 -14.86
CA GLU A 74 -7.44 -12.06 -16.21
C GLU A 74 -8.29 -10.79 -16.23
N THR A 75 -9.38 -10.78 -15.46
CA THR A 75 -10.38 -9.71 -15.51
C THR A 75 -10.80 -9.23 -14.12
N MET A 76 -11.43 -8.07 -14.09
CA MET A 76 -12.12 -7.53 -12.93
C MET A 76 -13.57 -7.21 -13.30
N VAL A 77 -14.51 -7.73 -12.54
CA VAL A 77 -15.94 -7.47 -12.68
C VAL A 77 -16.39 -6.45 -11.64
N THR A 78 -16.98 -5.37 -12.11
CA THR A 78 -17.57 -4.33 -11.27
C THR A 78 -19.08 -4.52 -11.20
N HIS A 79 -19.63 -4.67 -9.98
CA HIS A 79 -21.05 -4.80 -9.71
C HIS A 79 -21.62 -3.48 -9.20
N LEU A 80 -22.62 -2.95 -9.89
CA LEU A 80 -23.36 -1.74 -9.50
C LEU A 80 -24.67 -2.07 -8.77
N PRO A 81 -25.21 -1.15 -7.95
CA PRO A 81 -26.41 -1.41 -7.17
C PRO A 81 -27.67 -1.72 -7.99
N ASP A 82 -27.77 -1.24 -9.22
CA ASP A 82 -28.86 -1.52 -10.15
C ASP A 82 -28.81 -2.93 -10.76
N GLY A 83 -27.84 -3.76 -10.36
CA GLY A 83 -27.61 -5.10 -10.88
C GLY A 83 -26.77 -5.14 -12.16
N THR A 84 -26.37 -3.98 -12.71
CA THR A 84 -25.49 -3.94 -13.87
C THR A 84 -24.09 -4.41 -13.48
N THR A 85 -23.46 -5.21 -14.34
CA THR A 85 -22.08 -5.63 -14.22
C THR A 85 -21.24 -5.05 -15.35
N TYR A 86 -19.99 -4.77 -15.08
CA TYR A 86 -19.04 -4.29 -16.07
C TYR A 86 -17.71 -5.01 -15.90
N GLU A 87 -17.26 -5.68 -16.96
CA GLU A 87 -16.01 -6.41 -16.99
C GLU A 87 -14.91 -5.59 -17.66
N MET A 88 -13.71 -5.63 -17.09
CA MET A 88 -12.52 -5.02 -17.67
C MET A 88 -11.34 -5.99 -17.63
N GLN A 89 -10.47 -5.92 -18.62
CA GLN A 89 -9.19 -6.63 -18.61
C GLN A 89 -8.34 -6.09 -17.46
N SER A 90 -7.90 -6.99 -16.58
CA SER A 90 -7.08 -6.65 -15.41
C SER A 90 -6.08 -7.78 -15.12
N PRO A 91 -5.17 -8.07 -16.08
CA PRO A 91 -4.24 -9.18 -15.92
C PRO A 91 -3.30 -8.94 -14.73
N GLY A 92 -3.20 -9.94 -13.86
CA GLY A 92 -2.42 -9.82 -12.64
C GLY A 92 -2.33 -11.12 -11.86
N TYR A 93 -1.90 -10.98 -10.62
CA TYR A 93 -1.65 -12.10 -9.72
C TYR A 93 -2.33 -11.91 -8.38
N MET A 94 -2.88 -12.98 -7.85
CA MET A 94 -3.11 -13.12 -6.41
C MET A 94 -1.83 -13.62 -5.77
N LEU A 95 -1.27 -12.84 -4.87
CA LEU A 95 0.00 -13.14 -4.22
C LEU A 95 -0.19 -13.82 -2.85
N ASN A 96 0.77 -14.66 -2.50
CA ASN A 96 1.09 -14.91 -1.10
C ASN A 96 1.95 -13.75 -0.58
N ARG A 97 1.30 -12.73 -0.02
CA ARG A 97 1.97 -11.53 0.47
C ARG A 97 2.95 -11.80 1.62
N SER A 98 2.66 -12.80 2.45
CA SER A 98 3.59 -13.18 3.51
C SER A 98 4.92 -13.67 2.93
N LEU A 99 4.88 -14.47 1.86
CA LEU A 99 6.08 -14.96 1.18
C LEU A 99 6.74 -13.86 0.34
N PHE A 100 5.95 -13.11 -0.42
CA PHE A 100 6.43 -12.02 -1.26
C PHE A 100 7.22 -10.97 -0.47
N ASP A 101 6.67 -10.49 0.66
CA ASP A 101 7.34 -9.51 1.51
C ASP A 101 8.66 -10.06 2.09
N LYS A 102 8.69 -11.35 2.45
CA LYS A 102 9.91 -12.02 2.91
C LYS A 102 10.97 -12.14 1.83
N GLU A 103 10.58 -12.46 0.60
CA GLU A 103 11.52 -12.56 -0.52
C GLU A 103 12.12 -11.18 -0.88
N LEU A 104 11.32 -10.11 -0.82
CA LEU A 104 11.84 -8.75 -0.99
C LEU A 104 12.85 -8.39 0.12
N ALA A 105 12.54 -8.71 1.38
CA ALA A 105 13.47 -8.45 2.48
C ALA A 105 14.73 -9.32 2.39
N ALA A 106 14.60 -10.57 1.99
CA ALA A 106 15.75 -11.45 1.75
C ALA A 106 16.64 -10.89 0.63
N SER A 107 16.06 -10.37 -0.44
CA SER A 107 16.79 -9.70 -1.52
C SER A 107 17.58 -8.47 -1.01
N ALA A 108 17.01 -7.71 -0.05
CA ALA A 108 17.73 -6.60 0.57
C ALA A 108 18.95 -7.10 1.38
N VAL A 109 18.78 -8.19 2.15
CA VAL A 109 19.90 -8.81 2.91
C VAL A 109 20.99 -9.34 1.98
N LEU A 110 20.60 -10.03 0.92
CA LEU A 110 21.54 -10.54 -0.09
C LEU A 110 22.30 -9.42 -0.83
N SER A 111 21.73 -8.22 -0.85
CA SER A 111 22.37 -7.01 -1.39
C SER A 111 23.26 -6.27 -0.37
N GLY A 112 23.33 -6.74 0.90
CA GLY A 112 24.19 -6.17 1.93
C GLY A 112 23.48 -5.38 3.03
N ALA A 113 22.14 -5.23 2.99
CA ALA A 113 21.40 -4.58 4.06
C ALA A 113 21.34 -5.46 5.32
N GLN A 114 21.40 -4.84 6.49
CA GLN A 114 21.08 -5.50 7.76
C GLN A 114 19.59 -5.37 8.06
N VAL A 115 18.98 -6.40 8.63
CA VAL A 115 17.55 -6.41 8.99
C VAL A 115 17.37 -6.73 10.47
N LEU A 116 16.56 -5.92 11.17
CA LEU A 116 16.16 -6.14 12.55
C LEU A 116 14.63 -6.18 12.65
N THR A 117 14.07 -7.36 12.87
CA THR A 117 12.66 -7.55 13.20
C THR A 117 12.40 -7.34 14.70
N GLY A 118 11.12 -7.15 15.08
CA GLY A 118 10.74 -6.87 16.46
C GLY A 118 11.33 -5.55 16.99
N THR A 119 11.66 -4.64 16.09
CA THR A 119 12.35 -3.38 16.39
C THR A 119 11.48 -2.20 16.02
N ARG A 120 11.13 -1.38 16.99
CA ARG A 120 10.25 -0.22 16.84
C ARG A 120 11.05 1.08 16.88
N ALA A 121 10.84 1.96 15.92
CA ALA A 121 11.28 3.35 16.00
C ALA A 121 10.37 4.13 16.97
N LEU A 122 10.96 4.88 17.90
CA LEU A 122 10.24 5.60 18.94
C LEU A 122 10.36 7.11 18.81
N GLY A 123 11.52 7.64 18.45
CA GLY A 123 11.78 9.07 18.42
C GLY A 123 12.89 9.45 17.46
N TYR A 124 12.82 10.66 16.96
CA TYR A 124 13.81 11.27 16.07
C TYR A 124 14.62 12.31 16.86
N LEU A 125 15.94 12.24 16.72
CA LEU A 125 16.92 13.14 17.32
C LEU A 125 17.82 13.71 16.21
N PRO A 126 18.47 14.87 16.44
CA PRO A 126 19.40 15.42 15.43
C PRO A 126 20.49 14.44 14.99
N GLU A 127 20.93 13.55 15.92
CA GLU A 127 21.99 12.57 15.67
C GLU A 127 21.46 11.21 15.17
N GLY A 128 20.14 10.97 15.12
CA GLY A 128 19.59 9.70 14.68
C GLY A 128 18.22 9.34 15.24
N VAL A 129 17.94 8.06 15.39
CA VAL A 129 16.64 7.52 15.78
C VAL A 129 16.75 6.66 17.03
N ILE A 130 15.89 6.92 18.02
CA ILE A 130 15.70 6.03 19.16
C ILE A 130 14.89 4.84 18.70
N ILE A 131 15.43 3.64 18.84
CA ILE A 131 14.74 2.38 18.59
C ILE A 131 14.56 1.59 19.89
N GLU A 132 13.59 0.67 19.89
CA GLU A 132 13.35 -0.28 20.96
C GLU A 132 13.28 -1.70 20.40
N LYS A 133 14.07 -2.60 20.97
CA LYS A 133 14.02 -4.04 20.73
C LYS A 133 14.11 -4.76 22.07
N GLU A 134 13.20 -5.71 22.32
CA GLU A 134 13.19 -6.50 23.57
C GLU A 134 13.20 -5.61 24.83
N ASN A 135 12.40 -4.53 24.84
CA ASN A 135 12.32 -3.52 25.89
C ASN A 135 13.64 -2.76 26.17
N LYS A 136 14.64 -2.89 25.30
CA LYS A 136 15.88 -2.13 25.39
C LYS A 136 15.89 -1.02 24.35
N LYS A 137 16.10 0.22 24.84
CA LYS A 137 16.22 1.39 23.97
C LYS A 137 17.67 1.64 23.62
N ARG A 138 17.92 2.04 22.37
CA ARG A 138 19.22 2.47 21.85
C ARG A 138 19.06 3.49 20.74
N THR A 139 20.09 4.27 20.49
CA THR A 139 20.08 5.25 19.40
C THR A 139 20.86 4.70 18.21
N ILE A 140 20.25 4.77 17.03
CA ILE A 140 20.90 4.49 15.75
C ILE A 140 21.29 5.83 15.13
N ARG A 141 22.60 6.06 14.93
CA ARG A 141 23.08 7.22 14.19
C ARG A 141 22.97 6.94 12.69
N THR A 142 22.41 7.88 11.96
CA THR A 142 22.19 7.70 10.51
C THR A 142 22.20 9.06 9.80
N LYS A 143 22.62 9.07 8.55
CA LYS A 143 22.57 10.27 7.70
C LYS A 143 21.19 10.50 7.11
N VAL A 144 20.53 9.43 6.63
CA VAL A 144 19.23 9.47 5.94
C VAL A 144 18.26 8.49 6.60
N ILE A 145 16.99 8.87 6.71
CA ILE A 145 15.91 8.03 7.22
C ILE A 145 14.84 7.89 6.15
N ILE A 146 14.49 6.64 5.81
CA ILE A 146 13.41 6.31 4.89
C ILE A 146 12.25 5.73 5.69
N GLY A 147 11.15 6.48 5.80
CA GLY A 147 9.88 6.05 6.41
C GLY A 147 9.06 5.23 5.42
N ALA A 148 9.07 3.92 5.60
CA ALA A 148 8.28 2.92 4.87
C ALA A 148 7.29 2.22 5.80
N ASP A 149 6.87 2.89 6.86
CA ASP A 149 6.15 2.37 8.02
C ASP A 149 4.61 2.44 7.88
N GLY A 150 4.14 2.65 6.65
CA GLY A 150 2.74 2.53 6.26
C GLY A 150 1.90 3.76 6.60
N VAL A 151 0.58 3.62 6.47
CA VAL A 151 -0.39 4.71 6.59
C VAL A 151 -0.37 5.45 7.94
N HIS A 152 0.13 4.81 9.00
CA HIS A 152 0.28 5.40 10.34
C HIS A 152 1.72 5.84 10.63
N SER A 153 2.45 6.28 9.62
CA SER A 153 3.87 6.59 9.67
C SER A 153 4.25 7.48 10.85
N ILE A 154 5.26 7.03 11.60
CA ILE A 154 5.89 7.85 12.64
C ILE A 154 6.82 8.88 11.99
N VAL A 155 7.46 8.53 10.86
CA VAL A 155 8.36 9.44 10.14
C VAL A 155 7.57 10.62 9.56
N SER A 156 6.38 10.39 9.00
CA SER A 156 5.48 11.47 8.57
C SER A 156 5.16 12.45 9.72
N ARG A 157 4.95 11.92 10.93
CA ARG A 157 4.74 12.76 12.13
C ARG A 157 6.00 13.53 12.52
N TRP A 158 7.20 12.96 12.37
CA TRP A 158 8.47 13.69 12.60
C TRP A 158 8.67 14.82 11.60
N MET A 159 8.13 14.67 10.37
CA MET A 159 8.09 15.75 9.38
C MET A 159 7.02 16.83 9.70
N GLY A 160 6.25 16.67 10.78
CA GLY A 160 5.19 17.60 11.16
C GLY A 160 3.91 17.49 10.32
N PHE A 161 3.75 16.42 9.54
CA PHE A 161 2.59 16.26 8.68
C PHE A 161 1.39 15.70 9.44
N SER A 162 0.20 16.20 9.07
CA SER A 162 -1.07 15.62 9.52
C SER A 162 -1.26 14.22 8.97
N PRO A 163 -1.97 13.32 9.67
CA PRO A 163 -2.31 12.01 9.15
C PRO A 163 -3.06 12.10 7.83
N LEU A 164 -2.67 11.27 6.86
CA LEU A 164 -3.37 11.18 5.57
C LEU A 164 -4.82 10.71 5.76
N ARG A 165 -5.71 11.22 4.90
CA ARG A 165 -7.04 10.63 4.76
C ARG A 165 -6.89 9.17 4.35
N ARG A 166 -7.78 8.31 4.85
CA ARG A 166 -7.68 6.87 4.65
C ARG A 166 -9.05 6.21 4.59
N ILE A 167 -9.07 5.05 3.97
CA ILE A 167 -10.15 4.06 4.08
C ILE A 167 -9.75 3.05 5.14
N VAL A 168 -10.70 2.62 5.95
CA VAL A 168 -10.54 1.52 6.89
C VAL A 168 -11.23 0.29 6.30
N ALA A 169 -10.57 -0.86 6.38
CA ALA A 169 -11.02 -2.08 5.76
C ALA A 169 -11.05 -3.25 6.74
N LEU A 170 -12.02 -4.13 6.53
CA LEU A 170 -12.13 -5.44 7.16
C LEU A 170 -12.20 -6.50 6.05
N GLN A 171 -11.48 -7.60 6.21
CA GLN A 171 -11.43 -8.71 5.27
C GLN A 171 -11.48 -10.04 6.01
N TYR A 172 -12.22 -10.98 5.46
CA TYR A 172 -12.15 -12.40 5.82
C TYR A 172 -11.48 -13.19 4.69
N GLU A 173 -10.68 -14.16 5.07
CA GLU A 173 -10.24 -15.23 4.19
C GLU A 173 -11.22 -16.39 4.36
N VAL A 174 -11.82 -16.82 3.25
CA VAL A 174 -12.88 -17.84 3.25
C VAL A 174 -12.49 -19.01 2.35
N ILE A 175 -13.04 -20.20 2.62
CA ILE A 175 -12.87 -21.37 1.73
C ILE A 175 -13.63 -21.10 0.45
N HIS A 176 -12.95 -21.30 -0.68
CA HIS A 176 -13.51 -21.14 -2.01
C HIS A 176 -12.91 -22.18 -2.96
N SER A 177 -13.73 -23.12 -3.43
CA SER A 177 -13.28 -24.24 -4.23
C SER A 177 -13.66 -24.16 -5.71
N GLN A 178 -14.22 -23.03 -6.15
CA GLN A 178 -14.63 -22.85 -7.54
C GLN A 178 -13.53 -22.12 -8.31
N PRO A 179 -12.96 -22.70 -9.37
CA PRO A 179 -12.00 -22.00 -10.21
C PRO A 179 -12.64 -20.77 -10.85
N GLN A 180 -12.02 -19.60 -10.69
CA GLN A 180 -12.37 -18.39 -11.42
C GLN A 180 -11.11 -17.54 -11.61
N LYS A 181 -11.04 -16.81 -12.72
CA LYS A 181 -9.90 -15.93 -13.05
C LYS A 181 -10.26 -14.46 -13.03
N GLU A 182 -11.44 -14.17 -12.51
CA GLU A 182 -11.90 -12.81 -12.30
C GLU A 182 -11.86 -12.42 -10.81
N THR A 183 -11.58 -11.16 -10.55
CA THR A 183 -11.84 -10.49 -9.28
C THR A 183 -13.15 -9.73 -9.38
N ASP A 184 -13.93 -9.69 -8.28
CA ASP A 184 -15.18 -8.94 -8.22
C ASP A 184 -15.06 -7.76 -7.27
N VAL A 185 -15.59 -6.59 -7.66
CA VAL A 185 -15.76 -5.41 -6.82
C VAL A 185 -17.23 -4.97 -6.80
N PHE A 186 -17.71 -4.60 -5.61
CA PHE A 186 -19.12 -4.29 -5.36
C PHE A 186 -19.25 -2.87 -4.84
N PHE A 187 -20.02 -2.05 -5.56
CA PHE A 187 -20.40 -0.71 -5.11
C PHE A 187 -21.80 -0.75 -4.54
N ILE A 188 -21.90 -0.50 -3.24
CA ILE A 188 -23.16 -0.41 -2.50
C ILE A 188 -23.14 0.90 -1.73
N ARG A 189 -24.27 1.60 -1.66
CA ARG A 189 -24.34 2.92 -1.03
C ARG A 189 -23.90 2.90 0.44
N ASP A 190 -24.13 1.79 1.15
CA ASP A 190 -23.73 1.63 2.55
C ASP A 190 -22.21 1.52 2.75
N TYR A 191 -21.45 1.20 1.70
CA TYR A 191 -19.97 1.13 1.72
C TYR A 191 -19.34 2.52 1.55
N GLU A 192 -19.80 3.47 2.32
CA GLU A 192 -19.49 4.88 2.14
C GLU A 192 -18.02 5.17 1.91
N GLY A 193 -17.73 5.76 0.74
CA GLY A 193 -16.40 6.12 0.29
C GLY A 193 -15.51 4.95 -0.15
N GLY A 194 -15.99 3.72 -0.07
CA GLY A 194 -15.23 2.53 -0.45
C GLY A 194 -16.00 1.58 -1.36
N TYR A 195 -15.66 0.32 -1.28
CA TYR A 195 -16.28 -0.76 -2.03
C TYR A 195 -16.05 -2.10 -1.33
N GLY A 196 -16.83 -3.12 -1.70
CA GLY A 196 -16.61 -4.51 -1.32
C GLY A 196 -15.80 -5.23 -2.39
N TRP A 197 -15.09 -6.29 -2.01
CA TRP A 197 -14.36 -7.14 -2.96
C TRP A 197 -14.53 -8.63 -2.64
N PHE A 198 -14.44 -9.44 -3.70
CA PHE A 198 -14.28 -10.87 -3.65
C PHE A 198 -13.15 -11.26 -4.61
N PHE A 199 -12.01 -11.64 -4.03
CA PHE A 199 -10.80 -11.94 -4.79
C PHE A 199 -10.41 -13.39 -4.57
N PRO A 200 -10.55 -14.27 -5.59
CA PRO A 200 -10.23 -15.68 -5.49
C PRO A 200 -8.72 -15.91 -5.32
N LYS A 201 -8.35 -16.87 -4.47
CA LYS A 201 -6.97 -17.15 -4.08
C LYS A 201 -6.75 -18.66 -3.94
N GLY A 202 -6.69 -19.37 -5.07
CA GLY A 202 -6.63 -20.85 -5.10
C GLY A 202 -7.90 -21.47 -4.52
N ASN A 203 -7.76 -22.25 -3.44
CA ASN A 203 -8.90 -22.86 -2.73
C ASN A 203 -9.52 -21.93 -1.67
N MET A 204 -9.18 -20.67 -1.69
CA MET A 204 -9.65 -19.63 -0.78
C MET A 204 -10.08 -18.40 -1.56
N ALA A 205 -10.70 -17.45 -0.89
CA ALA A 205 -10.92 -16.11 -1.41
C ALA A 205 -10.77 -15.07 -0.30
N ASN A 206 -10.32 -13.88 -0.66
CA ASN A 206 -10.32 -12.70 0.18
C ASN A 206 -11.64 -11.94 -0.05
N VAL A 207 -12.50 -11.89 0.96
CA VAL A 207 -13.75 -11.12 0.94
C VAL A 207 -13.63 -9.97 1.92
N GLY A 208 -13.82 -8.75 1.45
CA GLY A 208 -13.68 -7.60 2.34
C GLY A 208 -14.44 -6.38 1.90
N ILE A 209 -14.46 -5.38 2.77
CA ILE A 209 -15.08 -4.08 2.54
C ILE A 209 -14.17 -2.99 3.07
N GLY A 210 -14.07 -1.89 2.31
CA GLY A 210 -13.47 -0.64 2.76
C GLY A 210 -14.53 0.44 2.92
N VAL A 211 -14.41 1.27 3.98
CA VAL A 211 -15.30 2.42 4.22
C VAL A 211 -14.51 3.60 4.80
N VAL A 212 -15.11 4.80 4.77
CA VAL A 212 -14.58 5.96 5.51
C VAL A 212 -14.50 5.68 7.02
N PRO A 213 -13.55 6.26 7.78
CA PRO A 213 -13.32 5.93 9.19
C PRO A 213 -14.55 6.04 10.09
N ARG A 214 -15.47 7.01 9.82
CA ARG A 214 -16.69 7.18 10.61
C ARG A 214 -17.68 6.00 10.51
N LYS A 215 -17.50 5.10 9.56
CA LYS A 215 -18.35 3.91 9.33
C LYS A 215 -17.69 2.61 9.80
N VAL A 216 -16.54 2.67 10.46
CA VAL A 216 -15.75 1.48 10.84
C VAL A 216 -16.53 0.49 11.73
N SER A 217 -17.42 0.97 12.60
CA SER A 217 -18.24 0.12 13.46
C SER A 217 -19.25 -0.75 12.71
N LEU A 218 -19.61 -0.37 11.48
CA LEU A 218 -20.55 -1.10 10.64
C LEU A 218 -19.87 -2.20 9.79
N LEU A 219 -18.53 -2.20 9.72
CA LEU A 219 -17.80 -3.14 8.84
C LEU A 219 -18.16 -4.62 9.04
N PRO A 220 -18.32 -5.14 10.28
CA PRO A 220 -18.68 -6.54 10.47
C PRO A 220 -20.04 -6.87 9.81
N ASP A 221 -21.08 -6.10 10.09
CA ASP A 221 -22.43 -6.34 9.59
C ASP A 221 -22.49 -6.21 8.05
N LEU A 222 -21.83 -5.16 7.51
CA LEU A 222 -21.75 -4.95 6.07
C LEU A 222 -21.00 -6.10 5.36
N LEU A 223 -19.97 -6.67 6.01
CA LEU A 223 -19.22 -7.79 5.45
C LEU A 223 -20.02 -9.08 5.47
N GLU A 224 -20.82 -9.32 6.53
CA GLU A 224 -21.76 -10.44 6.59
C GLU A 224 -22.82 -10.33 5.49
N ASP A 225 -23.38 -9.15 5.27
CA ASP A 225 -24.29 -8.89 4.15
C ASP A 225 -23.65 -9.18 2.79
N LEU A 226 -22.40 -8.75 2.58
CA LEU A 226 -21.69 -9.04 1.34
C LEU A 226 -21.51 -10.56 1.14
N MET A 227 -21.12 -11.28 2.17
CA MET A 227 -20.97 -12.74 2.11
C MET A 227 -22.28 -13.43 1.78
N GLY A 228 -23.39 -13.00 2.39
CA GLY A 228 -24.74 -13.48 2.06
C GLY A 228 -25.10 -13.24 0.59
N ARG A 229 -24.79 -12.06 0.05
CA ARG A 229 -24.96 -11.74 -1.39
C ARG A 229 -24.13 -12.65 -2.30
N LEU A 230 -22.87 -12.93 -1.93
CA LEU A 230 -21.99 -13.81 -2.71
C LEU A 230 -22.55 -15.24 -2.80
N VAL A 231 -23.18 -15.73 -1.73
CA VAL A 231 -23.88 -17.03 -1.74
C VAL A 231 -25.09 -17.00 -2.70
N VAL A 232 -25.92 -15.95 -2.62
CA VAL A 232 -27.08 -15.77 -3.53
C VAL A 232 -26.65 -15.66 -4.98
N LEU A 233 -25.55 -14.95 -5.26
CA LEU A 233 -24.95 -14.82 -6.59
C LEU A 233 -24.22 -16.09 -7.05
N ARG A 234 -24.19 -17.14 -6.22
CA ARG A 234 -23.47 -18.39 -6.47
C ARG A 234 -21.96 -18.21 -6.69
N LYS A 235 -21.39 -17.11 -6.21
CA LYS A 235 -19.93 -16.90 -6.18
C LYS A 235 -19.28 -17.73 -5.07
N MET A 236 -20.02 -18.02 -4.00
CA MET A 236 -19.63 -18.91 -2.90
C MET A 236 -20.69 -19.99 -2.66
N ARG A 237 -20.25 -21.18 -2.21
CA ARG A 237 -21.19 -22.27 -1.83
C ARG A 237 -21.64 -22.16 -0.39
N SER A 238 -20.74 -21.77 0.51
CA SER A 238 -20.94 -21.63 1.96
C SER A 238 -20.04 -20.56 2.50
N ILE A 239 -20.27 -20.16 3.76
CA ILE A 239 -19.46 -19.17 4.47
C ILE A 239 -18.61 -19.90 5.50
N GLU A 240 -17.37 -20.24 5.11
CA GLU A 240 -16.39 -20.90 5.97
C GLU A 240 -15.18 -19.98 6.14
N ILE A 241 -15.16 -19.22 7.25
CA ILE A 241 -14.12 -18.23 7.54
C ILE A 241 -12.93 -18.93 8.20
N ILE A 242 -11.73 -18.75 7.63
CA ILE A 242 -10.47 -19.31 8.17
C ILE A 242 -9.50 -18.23 8.63
N GLY A 243 -9.72 -16.98 8.24
CA GLY A 243 -8.86 -15.87 8.63
C GLY A 243 -9.63 -14.54 8.67
N LYS A 244 -9.13 -13.63 9.51
CA LYS A 244 -9.66 -12.27 9.64
C LYS A 244 -8.52 -11.28 9.70
N THR A 245 -8.59 -10.23 8.91
CA THR A 245 -7.62 -9.13 8.92
C THR A 245 -8.32 -7.80 8.72
N GLY A 246 -7.67 -6.74 9.17
CA GLY A 246 -8.15 -5.38 8.93
C GLY A 246 -6.97 -4.43 8.80
N GLY A 247 -7.20 -3.32 8.15
CA GLY A 247 -6.16 -2.34 7.90
C GLY A 247 -6.70 -1.00 7.44
N SER A 248 -5.80 -0.12 7.10
CA SER A 248 -6.13 1.17 6.49
C SER A 248 -5.30 1.37 5.23
N VAL A 249 -5.89 2.04 4.25
CA VAL A 249 -5.24 2.39 2.99
C VAL A 249 -5.29 3.91 2.84
N PRO A 250 -4.16 4.60 2.57
CA PRO A 250 -4.18 6.04 2.35
C PRO A 250 -4.95 6.36 1.06
N CYS A 251 -5.68 7.45 1.08
CA CYS A 251 -6.41 7.94 -0.09
C CYS A 251 -6.13 9.42 -0.37
N ASP A 252 -4.97 9.89 0.07
CA ASP A 252 -4.46 11.25 -0.09
C ASP A 252 -2.94 11.23 -0.19
N LEU A 253 -2.34 12.35 -0.56
CA LEU A 253 -0.90 12.55 -0.68
C LEU A 253 -0.40 13.52 0.41
N PRO A 254 0.80 13.32 0.97
CA PRO A 254 1.40 14.29 1.86
C PRO A 254 1.83 15.55 1.09
N PRO A 255 2.07 16.67 1.78
CA PRO A 255 2.59 17.90 1.15
C PRO A 255 3.91 17.69 0.41
N SER A 256 4.79 16.86 0.96
CA SER A 256 6.06 16.43 0.35
C SER A 256 6.42 15.04 0.83
N SER A 257 7.21 14.31 0.05
CA SER A 257 7.81 13.03 0.44
C SER A 257 9.25 13.17 0.95
N VAL A 258 9.80 14.38 1.00
CA VAL A 258 11.17 14.67 1.49
C VAL A 258 11.16 15.92 2.35
N LEU A 259 11.80 15.85 3.52
CA LEU A 259 12.05 17.00 4.40
C LEU A 259 13.37 16.81 5.17
N GLY A 260 14.37 17.65 4.87
CA GLY A 260 15.71 17.50 5.43
C GLY A 260 16.30 16.13 5.06
N ASN A 261 16.65 15.33 6.07
CA ASN A 261 17.15 13.97 5.87
C ASN A 261 16.06 12.87 6.00
N LEU A 262 14.79 13.26 6.06
CA LEU A 262 13.64 12.35 6.15
C LEU A 262 12.99 12.16 4.79
N MET A 263 12.69 10.91 4.45
CA MET A 263 11.98 10.52 3.23
C MET A 263 10.78 9.66 3.60
N LEU A 264 9.70 9.73 2.82
CA LEU A 264 8.53 8.85 2.92
C LEU A 264 8.40 8.03 1.64
N VAL A 265 7.99 6.75 1.76
CA VAL A 265 7.77 5.86 0.63
C VAL A 265 6.60 4.90 0.89
N GLY A 266 5.94 4.45 -0.17
CA GLY A 266 4.77 3.57 -0.09
C GLY A 266 3.57 4.27 0.56
N ASP A 267 2.82 3.57 1.40
CA ASP A 267 1.63 4.12 2.06
C ASP A 267 1.95 5.30 2.98
N ALA A 268 3.17 5.39 3.53
CA ALA A 268 3.63 6.54 4.30
C ALA A 268 3.69 7.82 3.46
N ALA A 269 3.96 7.68 2.16
CA ALA A 269 3.96 8.74 1.15
C ALA A 269 2.64 8.83 0.37
N GLY A 270 1.57 8.13 0.79
CA GLY A 270 0.29 8.14 0.08
C GLY A 270 0.37 7.53 -1.33
N GLN A 271 1.33 6.65 -1.62
CA GLN A 271 1.58 6.11 -2.96
C GLN A 271 0.63 4.97 -3.36
N ALA A 272 -0.37 4.64 -2.54
CA ALA A 272 -1.50 3.82 -2.97
C ALA A 272 -2.48 4.64 -3.83
N HIS A 273 -3.08 4.02 -4.84
CA HIS A 273 -4.04 4.72 -5.70
C HIS A 273 -5.31 5.11 -4.91
N PRO A 274 -5.68 6.39 -4.83
CA PRO A 274 -6.69 6.89 -3.89
C PRO A 274 -8.09 6.30 -4.05
N ILE A 275 -8.42 5.76 -5.23
CA ILE A 275 -9.72 5.13 -5.51
C ILE A 275 -9.66 3.61 -5.33
N THR A 276 -8.66 2.93 -5.91
CA THR A 276 -8.61 1.47 -5.93
C THR A 276 -7.87 0.87 -4.75
N GLY A 277 -7.08 1.66 -4.01
CA GLY A 277 -6.19 1.15 -2.95
C GLY A 277 -4.99 0.33 -3.47
N ALA A 278 -4.79 0.23 -4.78
CA ALA A 278 -3.64 -0.47 -5.36
C ALA A 278 -2.34 0.26 -5.02
N GLY A 279 -1.44 -0.37 -4.26
CA GLY A 279 -0.22 0.27 -3.76
C GLY A 279 1.04 -0.58 -3.88
N ILE A 280 0.94 -1.91 -4.07
CA ILE A 280 2.10 -2.82 -4.03
C ILE A 280 3.13 -2.44 -5.10
N LEU A 281 2.71 -2.25 -6.35
CA LEU A 281 3.60 -1.90 -7.46
C LEU A 281 4.29 -0.55 -7.22
N ASN A 282 3.53 0.47 -6.84
CA ASN A 282 4.08 1.80 -6.55
C ASN A 282 5.02 1.78 -5.35
N ALA A 283 4.74 0.95 -4.33
CA ALA A 283 5.61 0.77 -3.17
C ALA A 283 6.96 0.17 -3.56
N VAL A 284 6.97 -0.82 -4.45
CA VAL A 284 8.23 -1.40 -4.98
C VAL A 284 9.00 -0.37 -5.79
N ILE A 285 8.36 0.28 -6.76
CA ILE A 285 9.01 1.28 -7.63
C ILE A 285 9.50 2.48 -6.81
N GLY A 286 8.64 3.05 -5.96
CA GLY A 286 8.98 4.17 -5.09
C GLY A 286 10.12 3.82 -4.12
N GLY A 287 10.14 2.57 -3.61
CA GLY A 287 11.24 2.05 -2.79
C GLY A 287 12.57 2.04 -3.54
N GLU A 288 12.60 1.50 -4.76
CA GLU A 288 13.80 1.50 -5.60
C GLU A 288 14.34 2.92 -5.83
N ILE A 289 13.47 3.84 -6.20
CA ILE A 289 13.85 5.24 -6.44
C ILE A 289 14.38 5.87 -5.15
N ALA A 290 13.68 5.68 -4.02
CA ALA A 290 14.09 6.23 -2.72
C ALA A 290 15.45 5.70 -2.26
N GLY A 291 15.68 4.39 -2.41
CA GLY A 291 16.94 3.75 -2.02
C GLY A 291 18.14 4.26 -2.82
N ARG A 292 18.00 4.36 -4.15
CA ARG A 292 19.04 4.94 -5.01
C ARG A 292 19.31 6.40 -4.67
N ALA A 293 18.27 7.22 -4.54
CA ALA A 293 18.43 8.64 -4.23
C ALA A 293 19.09 8.85 -2.86
N ALA A 294 18.72 8.05 -1.85
CA ALA A 294 19.33 8.11 -0.52
C ALA A 294 20.81 7.71 -0.54
N ALA A 295 21.18 6.65 -1.26
CA ALA A 295 22.56 6.22 -1.37
C ALA A 295 23.42 7.28 -2.09
N GLU A 296 22.91 7.86 -3.15
CA GLU A 296 23.61 8.90 -3.90
C GLU A 296 23.79 10.18 -3.06
N ALA A 297 22.75 10.59 -2.29
CA ALA A 297 22.84 11.71 -1.36
C ALA A 297 23.95 11.48 -0.31
N VAL A 298 24.04 10.26 0.23
CA VAL A 298 25.08 9.87 1.18
C VAL A 298 26.47 9.89 0.53
N ALA A 299 26.61 9.35 -0.68
CA ALA A 299 27.88 9.28 -1.39
C ALA A 299 28.42 10.69 -1.76
N ARG A 300 27.53 11.62 -2.08
CA ARG A 300 27.85 13.01 -2.40
C ARG A 300 28.02 13.90 -1.17
N ASP A 301 27.65 13.41 0.00
CA ASP A 301 27.47 14.21 1.23
C ASP A 301 26.55 15.44 1.01
N ASP A 302 25.51 15.24 0.19
CA ASP A 302 24.54 16.27 -0.24
C ASP A 302 23.10 15.80 0.01
N LEU A 303 22.49 16.27 1.08
CA LEU A 303 21.11 15.92 1.42
C LEU A 303 20.06 16.59 0.51
N ASP A 304 20.41 17.66 -0.20
CA ASP A 304 19.48 18.28 -1.17
C ASP A 304 19.22 17.35 -2.36
N TYR A 305 20.14 16.42 -2.63
CA TYR A 305 19.95 15.39 -3.66
C TYR A 305 18.72 14.49 -3.40
N LEU A 306 18.28 14.34 -2.15
CA LEU A 306 17.07 13.57 -1.80
C LEU A 306 15.81 14.07 -2.51
N LYS A 307 15.75 15.36 -2.86
CA LYS A 307 14.62 15.95 -3.60
C LYS A 307 14.40 15.30 -4.98
N ASN A 308 15.45 14.72 -5.59
CA ASN A 308 15.35 14.01 -6.85
C ASN A 308 14.44 12.78 -6.75
N TYR A 309 14.36 12.13 -5.57
CA TYR A 309 13.39 11.07 -5.33
C TYR A 309 11.96 11.54 -5.56
N GLU A 310 11.60 12.72 -5.03
CA GLU A 310 10.23 13.24 -5.19
C GLU A 310 9.93 13.58 -6.65
N VAL A 311 10.87 14.17 -7.37
CA VAL A 311 10.73 14.46 -8.80
C VAL A 311 10.55 13.15 -9.58
N GLU A 312 11.44 12.16 -9.40
CA GLU A 312 11.42 10.91 -10.16
C GLU A 312 10.13 10.10 -9.96
N TRP A 313 9.67 9.90 -8.71
CA TRP A 313 8.45 9.13 -8.51
C TRP A 313 7.19 9.87 -8.99
N ARG A 314 7.17 11.22 -8.88
CA ARG A 314 6.06 12.01 -9.41
C ARG A 314 5.98 11.96 -10.92
N ASP A 315 7.09 11.99 -11.61
CA ASP A 315 7.16 11.81 -13.07
C ASP A 315 6.72 10.40 -13.47
N PHE A 316 7.10 9.39 -12.70
CA PHE A 316 6.82 8.00 -13.04
C PHE A 316 5.35 7.60 -12.82
N PHE A 317 4.78 7.88 -11.65
CA PHE A 317 3.40 7.48 -11.29
C PHE A 317 2.61 8.54 -10.51
N GLY A 318 3.11 9.75 -10.35
CA GLY A 318 2.45 10.81 -9.58
C GLY A 318 1.16 11.33 -10.22
N GLN A 319 1.11 11.43 -11.57
CA GLN A 319 -0.07 11.91 -12.27
C GLN A 319 -1.32 11.04 -12.03
N PRO A 320 -1.28 9.70 -12.16
CA PRO A 320 -2.41 8.85 -11.79
C PRO A 320 -2.87 9.01 -10.35
N LEU A 321 -1.94 9.18 -9.41
CA LEU A 321 -2.28 9.37 -7.99
C LEU A 321 -2.97 10.71 -7.75
N SER A 322 -2.46 11.81 -8.31
CA SER A 322 -3.05 13.15 -8.18
C SER A 322 -4.44 13.19 -8.81
N TYR A 323 -4.61 12.54 -9.96
CA TYR A 323 -5.91 12.41 -10.61
C TYR A 323 -6.87 11.57 -9.77
N GLY A 324 -6.40 10.43 -9.24
CA GLY A 324 -7.16 9.60 -8.31
C GLY A 324 -7.57 10.35 -7.05
N ALA A 325 -6.71 11.21 -6.49
CA ALA A 325 -7.03 12.05 -5.34
C ALA A 325 -8.15 13.05 -5.65
N SER A 326 -8.13 13.69 -6.82
CA SER A 326 -9.23 14.58 -7.25
C SER A 326 -10.55 13.82 -7.43
N LYS A 327 -10.52 12.61 -7.98
CA LYS A 327 -11.69 11.73 -8.10
C LYS A 327 -12.19 11.27 -6.75
N ARG A 328 -11.29 11.04 -5.79
CA ARG A 328 -11.62 10.72 -4.41
C ARG A 328 -12.40 11.84 -3.72
N MET A 329 -11.94 13.06 -3.83
CA MET A 329 -12.64 14.23 -3.30
C MET A 329 -14.05 14.34 -3.90
N TYR A 330 -14.16 14.24 -5.23
CA TYR A 330 -15.45 14.28 -5.92
C TYR A 330 -16.38 13.15 -5.48
N LEU A 331 -15.87 11.93 -5.29
CA LEU A 331 -16.62 10.78 -4.80
C LEU A 331 -17.21 11.06 -3.40
N GLU A 332 -16.37 11.51 -2.45
CA GLU A 332 -16.77 11.77 -1.06
C GLU A 332 -17.80 12.91 -0.96
N GLU A 333 -17.60 14.00 -1.72
CA GLU A 333 -18.51 15.14 -1.74
C GLU A 333 -19.88 14.81 -2.30
N ASN A 334 -19.99 13.80 -3.17
CA ASN A 334 -21.22 13.49 -3.88
C ASN A 334 -21.86 12.16 -3.43
N TRP A 335 -21.25 11.41 -2.51
CA TRP A 335 -21.73 10.09 -2.09
C TRP A 335 -23.18 10.07 -1.59
N ASN A 336 -23.55 11.06 -0.78
CA ASN A 336 -24.85 11.16 -0.14
C ASN A 336 -25.77 12.24 -0.78
N LYS A 337 -25.38 12.83 -1.91
CA LYS A 337 -26.22 13.84 -2.57
C LYS A 337 -27.43 13.21 -3.25
N ASN A 338 -28.59 13.79 -2.99
CA ASN A 338 -29.82 13.49 -3.71
C ASN A 338 -29.78 14.17 -5.10
N GLY A 339 -30.25 13.46 -6.14
CA GLY A 339 -30.45 14.06 -7.47
C GLY A 339 -29.57 13.53 -8.61
N SER A 340 -28.47 12.80 -8.34
CA SER A 340 -27.75 12.01 -9.34
C SER A 340 -27.88 10.52 -9.05
N ARG A 341 -27.94 9.69 -10.09
CA ARG A 341 -27.89 8.24 -9.89
C ARG A 341 -26.53 7.88 -9.28
N PHE A 342 -26.53 7.02 -8.28
CA PHE A 342 -25.31 6.57 -7.61
C PHE A 342 -24.37 5.86 -8.58
N GLU A 343 -24.92 5.14 -9.53
CA GLU A 343 -24.21 4.46 -10.61
C GLU A 343 -23.41 5.46 -11.49
N ASP A 344 -23.96 6.63 -11.78
CA ASP A 344 -23.27 7.67 -12.53
C ASP A 344 -22.08 8.26 -11.76
N LEU A 345 -22.21 8.37 -10.43
CA LEU A 345 -21.10 8.76 -9.57
C LEU A 345 -19.96 7.73 -9.64
N ILE A 346 -20.28 6.44 -9.51
CA ILE A 346 -19.30 5.36 -9.58
C ILE A 346 -18.63 5.33 -10.97
N ARG A 347 -19.40 5.43 -12.06
CA ARG A 347 -18.83 5.49 -13.42
C ARG A 347 -17.81 6.62 -13.60
N LYS A 348 -18.05 7.79 -13.00
CA LYS A 348 -17.14 8.94 -13.07
C LYS A 348 -15.90 8.80 -12.18
N THR A 349 -15.94 7.94 -11.18
CA THR A 349 -14.91 7.85 -10.14
C THR A 349 -14.19 6.51 -10.06
N TRP A 350 -14.69 5.47 -10.73
CA TRP A 350 -14.05 4.14 -10.77
C TRP A 350 -13.26 3.93 -12.07
N VAL A 351 -12.02 3.46 -11.92
CA VAL A 351 -11.06 3.28 -13.02
C VAL A 351 -11.51 2.31 -14.11
N GLY A 352 -12.49 1.43 -13.84
CA GLY A 352 -13.05 0.48 -14.79
C GLY A 352 -13.90 1.14 -15.89
N PHE A 353 -14.32 2.38 -15.74
CA PHE A 353 -15.21 3.04 -16.68
C PHE A 353 -14.51 4.12 -17.50
N LYS A 354 -14.91 4.26 -18.77
CA LYS A 354 -14.39 5.30 -19.68
C LYS A 354 -14.65 6.72 -19.16
N GLU A 355 -15.75 6.92 -18.42
CA GLU A 355 -16.16 8.20 -17.84
C GLU A 355 -15.14 8.71 -16.80
N TYR A 356 -14.43 7.80 -16.14
CA TYR A 356 -13.33 8.16 -15.25
C TYR A 356 -12.26 8.99 -15.96
N TYR A 357 -11.95 8.69 -17.22
CA TYR A 357 -10.87 9.30 -18.00
C TYR A 357 -11.31 10.52 -18.85
N GLN A 358 -12.60 10.83 -18.96
CA GLN A 358 -13.10 11.86 -19.86
C GLN A 358 -12.62 13.27 -19.52
N GLU A 359 -12.54 13.63 -18.24
CA GLU A 359 -12.07 14.94 -17.79
C GLU A 359 -10.55 15.11 -17.95
N ARG A 360 -9.80 14.02 -17.85
CA ARG A 360 -8.36 14.00 -18.10
C ARG A 360 -8.06 14.36 -19.56
N ARG A 361 -8.74 13.72 -20.50
CA ARG A 361 -8.60 14.02 -21.95
C ARG A 361 -8.94 15.47 -22.30
N LYS A 362 -9.95 16.07 -21.64
CA LYS A 362 -10.29 17.49 -21.86
C LYS A 362 -9.18 18.44 -21.38
N ARG A 363 -8.50 18.14 -20.28
CA ARG A 363 -7.38 18.97 -19.78
C ARG A 363 -6.13 18.82 -20.64
N GLU A 364 -5.81 17.61 -21.11
CA GLU A 364 -4.69 17.34 -22.01
C GLU A 364 -4.86 17.97 -23.40
N LEU A 365 -6.10 18.28 -23.84
CA LEU A 365 -6.39 18.96 -25.10
C LEU A 365 -6.45 20.49 -24.96
N GLN A 366 -6.42 21.04 -23.74
CA GLN A 366 -6.49 22.48 -23.45
C GLN A 366 -5.16 23.07 -22.96
N GLY A 367 -4.12 22.26 -22.75
CA GLY A 367 -2.77 22.66 -22.35
C GLY A 367 -1.74 22.26 -23.39
#